data_958282ee92d2283fb80dde6ffdf0fd95
#
_entry.id   958282ee92d2283fb80dde6ffdf0fd95
#
_cell.length_a   1.000
_cell.length_b   1.000
_cell.length_c   1.000
_cell.angle_alpha   90.00
_cell.angle_beta   90.00
_cell.angle_gamma   90.00
#
_symmetry.space_group_name_H-M   'P 1'
#
loop_
_entity.id
_entity.type
_entity.pdbx_description
1 polymer ?
#
loop_
_entity_poly.entity_id
_entity_poly.type
_entity_poly.pdbx_seq_one_letter_code
_entity_poly.pdbx_strand_id
1 'polypeptide(L)' 'MTINGVNKDYPEGISLAEVLKQEGYQKERIAVERNEEIVPKAEYDKVVLASTDHLEVVRFVGGG' A
#
# COMPACT_ATOMS: atom_id res chain seq x y z
N MET A 1 10.19 5.16 -1.09
CA MET A 1 8.82 5.40 -0.61
C MET A 1 8.72 5.17 0.88
N THR A 2 7.69 5.67 1.51
CA THR A 2 7.46 5.34 2.92
C THR A 2 6.18 4.53 3.05
N ILE A 3 6.16 3.64 4.03
CA ILE A 3 4.97 2.90 4.42
C ILE A 3 4.81 3.11 5.91
N ASN A 4 3.72 3.77 6.29
CA ASN A 4 3.46 4.13 7.69
C ASN A 4 4.66 4.84 8.31
N GLY A 5 5.26 5.75 7.55
CA GLY A 5 6.38 6.56 8.00
C GLY A 5 7.75 5.89 7.95
N VAL A 6 7.82 4.63 7.56
CA VAL A 6 9.09 3.90 7.49
C VAL A 6 9.56 3.85 6.04
N ASN A 7 10.80 4.22 5.81
CA ASN A 7 11.39 4.15 4.46
C ASN A 7 11.50 2.69 4.01
N LYS A 8 11.05 2.45 2.79
CA LYS A 8 11.14 1.14 2.17
C LYS A 8 11.76 1.31 0.78
N ASP A 9 12.64 0.40 0.44
CA ASP A 9 13.40 0.48 -0.79
C ASP A 9 12.86 -0.53 -1.79
N TYR A 10 11.91 -0.09 -2.60
CA TYR A 10 11.32 -0.90 -3.66
C TYR A 10 11.67 -0.31 -5.01
N PRO A 11 11.75 -1.13 -6.06
CA PRO A 11 12.06 -0.61 -7.40
C PRO A 11 10.99 0.36 -7.89
N GLU A 12 11.40 1.37 -8.64
CA GLU A 12 10.47 2.26 -9.32
C GLU A 12 9.56 1.43 -10.22
N GLY A 13 8.29 1.81 -10.26
CA GLY A 13 7.33 1.13 -11.13
C GLY A 13 6.73 -0.14 -10.56
N ILE A 14 7.05 -0.47 -9.31
CA ILE A 14 6.42 -1.62 -8.67
C ILE A 14 4.94 -1.32 -8.41
N SER A 15 4.09 -2.32 -8.55
CA SER A 15 2.66 -2.11 -8.27
C SER A 15 2.39 -2.06 -6.78
N LEU A 16 1.33 -1.34 -6.41
CA LEU A 16 0.90 -1.32 -5.02
C LEU A 16 0.57 -2.73 -4.53
N ALA A 17 -0.11 -3.53 -5.35
CA ALA A 17 -0.44 -4.91 -4.97
C ALA A 17 0.81 -5.71 -4.62
N GLU A 18 1.87 -5.55 -5.39
CA GLU A 18 3.10 -6.31 -5.14
C GLU A 18 3.76 -5.86 -3.84
N VAL A 19 3.79 -4.55 -3.58
CA VAL A 19 4.35 -4.03 -2.33
C VAL A 19 3.57 -4.57 -1.13
N LEU A 20 2.25 -4.54 -1.20
CA LEU A 20 1.43 -5.04 -0.10
C LEU A 20 1.68 -6.51 0.15
N LYS A 21 1.84 -7.28 -0.91
CA LYS A 21 2.14 -8.71 -0.79
C LYS A 21 3.49 -8.93 -0.11
N GLN A 22 4.52 -8.19 -0.53
CA GLN A 22 5.85 -8.33 0.06
C GLN A 22 5.89 -7.88 1.52
N GLU A 23 5.04 -6.93 1.89
CA GLU A 23 4.96 -6.47 3.27
C GLU A 23 4.09 -7.38 4.14
N GLY A 24 3.49 -8.40 3.55
CA GLY A 24 2.70 -9.36 4.31
C GLY A 24 1.26 -8.94 4.56
N TYR A 25 0.77 -7.97 3.84
CA TYR A 25 -0.62 -7.53 3.99
C TYR A 25 -1.57 -8.36 3.14
N GLN A 26 -2.79 -8.53 3.63
CA GLN A 26 -3.89 -9.12 2.88
C GLN A 26 -4.86 -8.01 2.52
N LYS A 27 -5.10 -7.81 1.24
CA LYS A 27 -5.88 -6.66 0.78
C LYS A 27 -7.29 -6.61 1.36
N GLU A 28 -7.85 -7.76 1.70
CA GLU A 28 -9.20 -7.83 2.27
C GLU A 28 -9.27 -7.30 3.69
N ARG A 29 -8.12 -7.12 4.33
CA ARG A 29 -8.06 -6.75 5.75
C ARG A 29 -7.47 -5.37 5.98
N ILE A 30 -7.26 -4.61 4.93
CA ILE A 30 -6.60 -3.32 5.04
C ILE A 30 -7.31 -2.24 4.23
N ALA A 31 -6.98 -1.01 4.58
CA ALA A 31 -7.27 0.15 3.75
C ALA A 31 -5.94 0.85 3.49
N VAL A 32 -5.78 1.42 2.30
CA VAL A 32 -4.54 2.06 1.89
C VAL A 32 -4.82 3.48 1.43
N GLU A 33 -3.99 4.42 1.91
CA GLU A 33 -3.94 5.77 1.37
C GLU A 33 -2.61 5.95 0.69
N ARG A 34 -2.62 6.60 -0.46
CA ARG A 34 -1.42 6.98 -1.18
C ARG A 34 -1.40 8.49 -1.27
N ASN A 35 -0.39 9.10 -0.68
CA ASN A 35 -0.28 10.56 -0.66
C ASN A 35 -1.57 11.22 -0.19
N GLU A 36 -2.14 10.67 0.89
CA GLU A 36 -3.34 11.17 1.56
C GLU A 36 -4.65 10.94 0.80
N GLU A 37 -4.60 10.12 -0.25
CA GLU A 37 -5.82 9.76 -0.99
C GLU A 37 -6.07 8.27 -0.86
N ILE A 38 -7.31 7.91 -0.55
CA ILE A 38 -7.70 6.51 -0.43
C ILE A 38 -7.61 5.84 -1.80
N VAL A 39 -6.99 4.66 -1.81
CA VAL A 39 -6.91 3.85 -3.02
C VAL A 39 -7.96 2.76 -2.93
N PRO A 40 -8.91 2.71 -3.87
CA PRO A 40 -9.90 1.61 -3.89
C PRO A 40 -9.20 0.27 -4.10
N LYS A 41 -9.72 -0.77 -3.46
CA LYS A 41 -9.13 -2.11 -3.57
C LYS A 41 -9.02 -2.58 -5.02
N ALA A 42 -10.00 -2.24 -5.84
CA ALA A 42 -10.00 -2.63 -7.25
C ALA A 42 -8.84 -2.03 -8.03
N GLU A 43 -8.20 -1.00 -7.49
CA GLU A 43 -7.08 -0.32 -8.14
C GLU A 43 -5.71 -0.80 -7.70
N TYR A 44 -5.64 -1.67 -6.68
CA TYR A 44 -4.33 -2.06 -6.13
C TYR A 44 -3.40 -2.66 -7.18
N ASP A 45 -3.94 -3.41 -8.12
CA ASP A 45 -3.12 -4.01 -9.18
C ASP A 45 -2.68 -3.01 -10.24
N LYS A 46 -3.37 -1.88 -10.32
CA LYS A 46 -3.17 -0.90 -11.37
C LYS A 46 -2.29 0.26 -10.95
N VAL A 47 -2.20 0.52 -9.65
CA VAL A 47 -1.41 1.63 -9.13
C VAL A 47 0.06 1.29 -9.24
N VAL A 48 0.81 2.15 -9.91
CA VAL A 48 2.25 2.04 -10.06
C VAL A 48 2.88 3.06 -9.14
N LEU A 49 3.80 2.60 -8.28
CA LEU A 49 4.36 3.45 -7.24
C LEU A 49 5.66 4.09 -7.68
N ALA A 50 5.92 5.26 -7.11
CA ALA A 50 7.16 6.00 -7.32
C ALA A 50 7.93 6.08 -6.02
N SER A 51 9.23 6.34 -6.11
CA SER A 51 10.10 6.44 -4.93
C SER A 51 9.68 7.55 -3.98
N THR A 52 8.92 8.53 -4.46
CA THR A 52 8.47 9.66 -3.66
C THR A 52 7.11 9.43 -2.99
N ASP A 53 6.49 8.29 -3.22
CA ASP A 53 5.16 8.05 -2.69
C ASP A 53 5.18 7.77 -1.18
N HIS A 54 4.11 8.19 -0.52
CA HIS A 54 3.89 7.94 0.90
C HIS A 54 2.62 7.12 1.04
N LEU A 55 2.77 5.94 1.62
CA LEU A 55 1.64 5.03 1.83
C LEU A 55 1.29 4.96 3.31
N GLU A 56 -0.01 4.95 3.59
CA GLU A 56 -0.52 4.64 4.92
C GLU A 56 -1.38 3.40 4.80
N VAL A 57 -1.06 2.38 5.56
CA VAL A 57 -1.81 1.12 5.53
C VAL A 57 -2.40 0.89 6.91
N VAL A 58 -3.72 0.72 6.94
CA VAL A 58 -4.45 0.49 8.18
C VAL A 58 -5.05 -0.91 8.12
N ARG A 59 -4.83 -1.71 9.16
CA ARG A 59 -5.47 -3.01 9.27
C ARG A 59 -6.79 -2.87 10.01
N PHE A 60 -7.79 -3.57 9.50
CA PHE A 60 -9.06 -3.66 10.21
C PHE A 60 -8.91 -4.64 11.36
N VAL A 61 -9.45 -4.27 12.50
CA VAL A 61 -9.33 -5.04 13.74
C VAL A 61 -10.63 -5.74 14.03
N GLY A 62 -10.51 -6.94 14.57
CA GLY A 62 -11.66 -7.62 15.07
C GLY A 62 -12.41 -8.30 13.99
N GLY A 63 -12.99 -7.94 13.34
CA GLY A 63 -13.63 -8.51 12.33
C GLY A 63 -14.23 -9.79 12.67
N GLY A 64 -14.10 -10.33 12.74
CA GLY A 64 -14.83 -11.46 12.96
C GLY A 64 -15.64 -11.95 11.95
#